data_0e3dc4e3742679b914d6c784c232b426
#
_entry.id   0e3dc4e3742679b914d6c784c232b426
#
_cell.length_a   1.000
_cell.length_b   1.000
_cell.length_c   1.000
_cell.angle_alpha   90.00
_cell.angle_beta   90.00
_cell.angle_gamma   90.00
#
_symmetry.space_group_name_H-M   'P 1'
#
loop_
_entity.id
_entity.type
_entity.pdbx_description
1 polymer ?
#
loop_
_entity_poly.entity_id
_entity_poly.type
_entity_poly.pdbx_seq_one_letter_code
_entity_poly.pdbx_strand_id
1 'polypeptide(L)'
;SVGDEIDSRKSIDITKSLFLTEQFDDIQIAKDGNTLIISVVERPSISAIDISGNKALKTEQLIESLDGVGIKEGEVYKRSTLEKVKSELVRSYASNGRYGAGVEIDEIKKPRNRIDINITVDEGKSAKIKQINIIGNEVFSNEELLKGFELSEGSFFSFLNNDNAYSREKLKGDIETLESFYKDRGYLKFSIESSQISLSRD
;
A
#
# COMPACT_ATOMS: atom_id res chain seq x y z
N SER A 1 21.50 31.78 21.87
CA SER A 1 22.38 31.54 23.04
C SER A 1 21.86 32.29 24.27
N VAL A 2 22.45 32.00 25.44
CA VAL A 2 22.09 32.71 26.68
C VAL A 2 22.39 34.18 26.50
N GLY A 3 21.41 35.07 26.76
CA GLY A 3 21.55 36.54 26.59
C GLY A 3 20.93 37.07 25.30
N ASP A 4 20.46 36.23 24.39
CA ASP A 4 19.76 36.69 23.20
C ASP A 4 18.34 37.19 23.53
N GLU A 5 17.94 38.31 22.95
CA GLU A 5 16.55 38.75 22.99
C GLU A 5 15.70 37.80 22.15
N ILE A 6 14.63 37.26 22.76
CA ILE A 6 13.67 36.41 22.10
C ILE A 6 12.41 37.20 21.79
N ASP A 7 12.24 37.49 20.52
CA ASP A 7 11.03 38.05 19.97
C ASP A 7 10.10 36.95 19.43
N SER A 8 8.89 37.32 18.96
CA SER A 8 7.91 36.38 18.40
C SER A 8 8.45 35.65 17.19
N ARG A 9 9.35 36.22 16.37
CA ARG A 9 9.92 35.58 15.19
C ARG A 9 10.88 34.46 15.58
N LYS A 10 11.80 34.74 16.54
CA LYS A 10 12.74 33.74 17.07
C LYS A 10 11.99 32.57 17.71
N SER A 11 10.90 32.83 18.44
CA SER A 11 10.04 31.77 19.01
C SER A 11 9.44 30.87 17.91
N ILE A 12 8.94 31.45 16.82
CA ILE A 12 8.43 30.72 15.67
C ILE A 12 9.54 29.89 15.01
N ASP A 13 10.73 30.44 14.84
CA ASP A 13 11.85 29.72 14.20
C ASP A 13 12.35 28.57 15.06
N ILE A 14 12.38 28.72 16.38
CA ILE A 14 12.68 27.63 17.32
C ILE A 14 11.65 26.53 17.22
N THR A 15 10.35 26.88 17.25
CA THR A 15 9.27 25.88 17.08
C THR A 15 9.39 25.14 15.78
N LYS A 16 9.60 25.84 14.65
CA LYS A 16 9.79 25.21 13.34
C LYS A 16 11.00 24.28 13.32
N SER A 17 12.12 24.71 13.86
CA SER A 17 13.35 23.88 13.90
C SER A 17 13.14 22.61 14.70
N LEU A 18 12.49 22.69 15.85
CA LEU A 18 12.15 21.50 16.65
C LEU A 18 11.13 20.60 15.93
N PHE A 19 10.13 21.18 15.27
CA PHE A 19 9.14 20.42 14.51
C PHE A 19 9.77 19.67 13.32
N LEU A 20 10.75 20.28 12.66
CA LEU A 20 11.50 19.68 11.57
C LEU A 20 12.37 18.48 11.99
N THR A 21 12.66 18.32 13.27
CA THR A 21 13.33 17.10 13.77
C THR A 21 12.42 15.89 13.73
N GLU A 22 11.09 16.09 13.62
CA GLU A 22 10.05 15.07 13.65
C GLU A 22 10.02 14.19 14.92
N GLN A 23 10.73 14.58 15.96
CA GLN A 23 10.83 13.85 17.23
C GLN A 23 9.71 14.16 18.21
N PHE A 24 8.95 15.25 18.00
CA PHE A 24 7.96 15.75 18.93
C PHE A 24 6.55 15.72 18.35
N ASP A 25 5.58 15.34 19.18
CA ASP A 25 4.15 15.42 18.85
C ASP A 25 3.59 16.80 19.17
N ASP A 26 4.09 17.44 20.25
CA ASP A 26 3.69 18.79 20.65
C ASP A 26 4.90 19.58 21.13
N ILE A 27 4.88 20.88 20.83
CA ILE A 27 5.92 21.84 21.22
C ILE A 27 5.23 23.11 21.69
N GLN A 28 5.40 23.45 22.95
CA GLN A 28 4.87 24.65 23.56
C GLN A 28 6.01 25.55 24.00
N ILE A 29 5.93 26.84 23.67
CA ILE A 29 6.88 27.85 24.09
C ILE A 29 6.19 28.87 24.98
N ALA A 30 6.69 29.04 26.19
CA ALA A 30 6.21 30.04 27.11
C ALA A 30 7.39 30.94 27.56
N LYS A 31 7.10 32.15 28.00
CA LYS A 31 8.06 33.09 28.58
C LYS A 31 7.66 33.38 30.03
N ASP A 32 8.58 33.18 30.94
CA ASP A 32 8.46 33.56 32.33
C ASP A 32 9.58 34.54 32.70
N GLY A 33 9.25 35.82 32.84
CA GLY A 33 10.21 36.88 33.05
C GLY A 33 11.26 36.91 31.93
N ASN A 34 12.51 36.56 32.28
CA ASN A 34 13.64 36.49 31.35
C ASN A 34 14.03 35.08 30.93
N THR A 35 13.17 34.09 31.26
CA THR A 35 13.37 32.66 30.96
C THR A 35 12.45 32.22 29.87
N LEU A 36 13.00 31.56 28.84
CA LEU A 36 12.21 30.84 27.83
C LEU A 36 11.99 29.41 28.29
N ILE A 37 10.74 29.01 28.37
CA ILE A 37 10.31 27.62 28.69
C ILE A 37 9.86 26.94 27.43
N ILE A 38 10.52 25.83 27.07
CA ILE A 38 10.13 24.98 25.95
C ILE A 38 9.66 23.66 26.54
N SER A 39 8.36 23.40 26.41
CA SER A 39 7.75 22.13 26.81
C SER A 39 7.51 21.29 25.55
N VAL A 40 7.96 20.06 25.55
CA VAL A 40 7.82 19.14 24.40
C VAL A 40 7.18 17.83 24.82
N VAL A 41 6.42 17.24 23.91
CA VAL A 41 5.93 15.87 24.02
C VAL A 41 6.67 15.04 22.99
N GLU A 42 7.54 14.16 23.45
CA GLU A 42 8.32 13.29 22.56
C GLU A 42 7.44 12.21 21.96
N ARG A 43 7.62 11.94 20.65
CA ARG A 43 7.00 10.80 19.98
C ARG A 43 7.58 9.50 20.55
N PRO A 44 6.77 8.44 20.69
CA PRO A 44 7.29 7.16 21.10
C PRO A 44 8.23 6.56 20.03
N SER A 45 9.16 5.72 20.46
CA SER A 45 9.93 4.86 19.55
C SER A 45 9.23 3.52 19.34
N ILE A 46 9.37 2.96 18.14
CA ILE A 46 8.82 1.64 17.80
C ILE A 46 9.67 0.59 18.52
N SER A 47 9.04 -0.28 19.32
CA SER A 47 9.74 -1.35 20.04
C SER A 47 9.58 -2.72 19.39
N ALA A 48 8.48 -2.96 18.67
CA ALA A 48 8.25 -4.18 17.90
C ALA A 48 7.24 -3.93 16.80
N ILE A 49 7.32 -4.71 15.73
CA ILE A 49 6.33 -4.75 14.65
C ILE A 49 5.97 -6.20 14.42
N ASP A 50 4.68 -6.50 14.53
CA ASP A 50 4.13 -7.82 14.22
C ASP A 50 3.14 -7.72 13.06
N ILE A 51 3.21 -8.68 12.12
CA ILE A 51 2.32 -8.75 10.96
C ILE A 51 1.70 -10.13 10.91
N SER A 52 0.39 -10.19 10.82
CA SER A 52 -0.36 -11.43 10.80
C SER A 52 -1.48 -11.41 9.74
N GLY A 53 -1.93 -12.61 9.33
CA GLY A 53 -3.02 -12.76 8.37
C GLY A 53 -2.62 -12.64 6.89
N ASN A 54 -1.41 -12.22 6.59
CA ASN A 54 -0.86 -12.00 5.25
C ASN A 54 -0.37 -13.31 4.61
N LYS A 55 -1.25 -14.05 3.95
CA LYS A 55 -0.92 -15.33 3.27
C LYS A 55 -0.44 -15.12 1.83
N ALA A 56 -0.98 -14.14 1.13
CA ALA A 56 -0.65 -13.86 -0.26
C ALA A 56 0.66 -13.05 -0.42
N LEU A 57 1.00 -12.23 0.56
CA LEU A 57 2.25 -11.46 0.59
C LEU A 57 3.16 -12.00 1.69
N LYS A 58 4.44 -12.18 1.39
CA LYS A 58 5.41 -12.68 2.38
C LYS A 58 5.69 -11.64 3.45
N THR A 59 5.72 -12.07 4.70
CA THR A 59 5.97 -11.18 5.86
C THR A 59 7.30 -10.44 5.73
N GLU A 60 8.35 -11.11 5.23
CA GLU A 60 9.68 -10.52 5.04
C GLU A 60 9.65 -9.34 4.07
N GLN A 61 8.91 -9.47 2.96
CA GLN A 61 8.75 -8.40 1.97
C GLN A 61 7.97 -7.21 2.54
N LEU A 62 6.96 -7.49 3.38
CA LEU A 62 6.20 -6.44 4.05
C LEU A 62 7.07 -5.69 5.06
N ILE A 63 7.87 -6.40 5.87
CA ILE A 63 8.80 -5.79 6.83
C ILE A 63 9.85 -4.94 6.09
N GLU A 64 10.42 -5.42 5.00
CA GLU A 64 11.38 -4.66 4.19
C GLU A 64 10.75 -3.38 3.62
N SER A 65 9.50 -3.46 3.15
CA SER A 65 8.75 -2.30 2.67
C SER A 65 8.47 -1.28 3.78
N LEU A 66 8.17 -1.74 4.99
CA LEU A 66 7.96 -0.90 6.18
C LEU A 66 9.26 -0.19 6.57
N ASP A 67 10.39 -0.92 6.59
CA ASP A 67 11.72 -0.37 6.86
C ASP A 67 12.09 0.74 5.86
N GLY A 68 11.81 0.52 4.59
CA GLY A 68 12.04 1.51 3.52
C GLY A 68 11.30 2.83 3.68
N VAL A 69 10.19 2.86 4.45
CA VAL A 69 9.44 4.09 4.77
C VAL A 69 9.64 4.58 6.21
N GLY A 70 10.63 4.02 6.92
CA GLY A 70 11.00 4.43 8.28
C GLY A 70 10.11 3.86 9.38
N ILE A 71 9.39 2.77 9.12
CA ILE A 71 8.66 2.01 10.13
C ILE A 71 9.48 0.76 10.47
N LYS A 72 10.34 0.87 11.46
CA LYS A 72 11.18 -0.22 11.99
C LYS A 72 11.47 -0.02 13.47
N GLU A 73 11.93 -1.07 14.11
CA GLU A 73 12.33 -1.03 15.51
C GLU A 73 13.41 0.02 15.76
N GLY A 74 13.24 0.78 16.83
CA GLY A 74 14.12 1.88 17.23
C GLY A 74 13.82 3.22 16.59
N GLU A 75 13.07 3.29 15.49
CA GLU A 75 12.68 4.54 14.83
C GLU A 75 11.53 5.24 15.56
N VAL A 76 11.44 6.54 15.33
CA VAL A 76 10.36 7.38 15.85
C VAL A 76 9.04 7.02 15.19
N TYR A 77 8.03 6.72 16.02
CA TYR A 77 6.70 6.44 15.53
C TYR A 77 6.04 7.67 14.91
N LYS A 78 5.53 7.52 13.69
CA LYS A 78 4.81 8.55 12.94
C LYS A 78 3.47 8.00 12.47
N ARG A 79 2.40 8.42 13.11
CA ARG A 79 1.04 7.95 12.79
C ARG A 79 0.67 8.20 11.32
N SER A 80 1.05 9.36 10.78
CA SER A 80 0.77 9.69 9.37
C SER A 80 1.44 8.75 8.37
N THR A 81 2.64 8.25 8.69
CA THR A 81 3.34 7.25 7.87
C THR A 81 2.63 5.91 7.95
N LEU A 82 2.20 5.49 9.13
CA LEU A 82 1.48 4.24 9.34
C LEU A 82 0.13 4.21 8.61
N GLU A 83 -0.62 5.30 8.62
CA GLU A 83 -1.87 5.43 7.86
C GLU A 83 -1.66 5.35 6.33
N LYS A 84 -0.56 5.92 5.82
CA LYS A 84 -0.17 5.76 4.41
C LYS A 84 0.13 4.31 4.08
N VAL A 85 0.90 3.63 4.92
CA VAL A 85 1.21 2.20 4.76
C VAL A 85 -0.04 1.36 4.76
N LYS A 86 -0.97 1.58 5.69
CA LYS A 86 -2.28 0.91 5.71
C LYS A 86 -2.99 1.04 4.35
N SER A 87 -3.05 2.27 3.82
CA SER A 87 -3.69 2.53 2.53
C SER A 87 -2.98 1.85 1.37
N GLU A 88 -1.65 1.82 1.36
CA GLU A 88 -0.86 1.15 0.32
C GLU A 88 -0.98 -0.38 0.39
N LEU A 89 -1.03 -0.97 1.58
CA LEU A 89 -1.28 -2.40 1.76
C LEU A 89 -2.66 -2.79 1.18
N VAL A 90 -3.71 -2.05 1.51
CA VAL A 90 -5.06 -2.30 0.95
C VAL A 90 -5.04 -2.21 -0.58
N ARG A 91 -4.36 -1.22 -1.15
CA ARG A 91 -4.21 -1.08 -2.62
C ARG A 91 -3.43 -2.25 -3.23
N SER A 92 -2.33 -2.68 -2.58
CA SER A 92 -1.54 -3.82 -3.02
C SER A 92 -2.36 -5.10 -3.06
N TYR A 93 -3.15 -5.36 -2.03
CA TYR A 93 -4.09 -6.49 -2.02
C TYR A 93 -5.15 -6.38 -3.12
N ALA A 94 -5.71 -5.19 -3.34
CA ALA A 94 -6.68 -4.96 -4.42
C ALA A 94 -6.06 -5.19 -5.80
N SER A 95 -4.82 -4.76 -6.05
CA SER A 95 -4.09 -5.01 -7.30
C SER A 95 -3.91 -6.51 -7.56
N ASN A 96 -3.74 -7.29 -6.50
CA ASN A 96 -3.66 -8.75 -6.54
C ASN A 96 -5.05 -9.43 -6.50
N GLY A 97 -6.12 -8.70 -6.85
CA GLY A 97 -7.47 -9.25 -6.97
C GLY A 97 -8.21 -9.48 -5.64
N ARG A 98 -7.68 -8.99 -4.52
CA ARG A 98 -8.29 -9.11 -3.20
C ARG A 98 -8.99 -7.82 -2.80
N TYR A 99 -10.08 -7.51 -3.49
CA TYR A 99 -10.82 -6.24 -3.34
C TYR A 99 -11.54 -6.08 -1.99
N GLY A 100 -11.72 -7.17 -1.26
CA GLY A 100 -12.30 -7.17 0.09
C GLY A 100 -11.27 -7.18 1.21
N ALA A 101 -9.97 -6.98 0.89
CA ALA A 101 -8.94 -6.99 1.90
C ALA A 101 -9.08 -5.81 2.87
N GLY A 102 -8.94 -6.10 4.15
CA GLY A 102 -8.89 -5.14 5.25
C GLY A 102 -7.54 -5.19 5.95
N VAL A 103 -7.07 -4.05 6.43
CA VAL A 103 -5.87 -3.95 7.26
C VAL A 103 -6.23 -3.21 8.53
N GLU A 104 -6.04 -3.86 9.67
CA GLU A 104 -6.19 -3.26 10.99
C GLU A 104 -4.81 -3.05 11.59
N ILE A 105 -4.64 -1.95 12.31
CA ILE A 105 -3.38 -1.60 12.96
C ILE A 105 -3.67 -1.24 14.40
N ASP A 106 -3.11 -2.02 15.32
CA ASP A 106 -3.19 -1.79 16.75
C ASP A 106 -1.88 -1.20 17.29
N GLU A 107 -2.03 -0.11 18.01
CA GLU A 107 -0.95 0.65 18.64
C GLU A 107 -0.91 0.33 20.13
N ILE A 108 0.08 -0.42 20.59
CA ILE A 108 0.20 -0.85 21.99
C ILE A 108 1.27 -0.03 22.69
N LYS A 109 0.87 0.89 23.56
CA LYS A 109 1.80 1.70 24.36
C LYS A 109 2.58 0.84 25.36
N LYS A 110 3.88 1.05 25.41
CA LYS A 110 4.83 0.39 26.30
C LYS A 110 5.53 1.37 27.23
N PRO A 111 6.10 0.89 28.35
CA PRO A 111 6.95 1.74 29.21
C PRO A 111 8.10 2.39 28.46
N ARG A 112 8.62 3.52 29.00
CA ARG A 112 9.76 4.28 28.46
C ARG A 112 9.46 4.89 27.09
N ASN A 113 8.26 5.44 26.90
CA ASN A 113 7.83 6.10 25.67
C ASN A 113 8.05 5.23 24.41
N ARG A 114 7.63 3.97 24.45
CA ARG A 114 7.70 3.01 23.34
C ARG A 114 6.33 2.57 22.90
N ILE A 115 6.26 2.03 21.67
CA ILE A 115 5.03 1.51 21.08
C ILE A 115 5.31 0.23 20.29
N ASP A 116 4.47 -0.79 20.46
CA ASP A 116 4.42 -1.92 19.55
C ASP A 116 3.33 -1.69 18.51
N ILE A 117 3.58 -2.12 17.30
CA ILE A 117 2.66 -1.99 16.16
C ILE A 117 2.27 -3.39 15.71
N ASN A 118 0.99 -3.74 15.84
CA ASN A 118 0.45 -4.99 15.33
C ASN A 118 -0.38 -4.70 14.08
N ILE A 119 0.02 -5.27 12.96
CA ILE A 119 -0.68 -5.16 11.67
C ILE A 119 -1.40 -6.47 11.40
N THR A 120 -2.72 -6.45 11.41
CA THR A 120 -3.55 -7.62 11.11
C THR A 120 -4.18 -7.43 9.74
N VAL A 121 -3.93 -8.39 8.85
CA VAL A 121 -4.47 -8.39 7.49
C VAL A 121 -5.59 -9.42 7.39
N ASP A 122 -6.78 -8.96 7.00
CA ASP A 122 -7.84 -9.82 6.47
C ASP A 122 -7.78 -9.72 4.95
N GLU A 123 -7.26 -10.74 4.31
CA GLU A 123 -7.11 -10.73 2.84
C GLU A 123 -8.44 -10.84 2.09
N GLY A 124 -9.53 -11.18 2.77
CA GLY A 124 -10.81 -11.42 2.14
C GLY A 124 -10.77 -12.54 1.10
N LYS A 125 -11.75 -12.52 0.19
CA LYS A 125 -11.80 -13.46 -0.93
C LYS A 125 -11.12 -12.86 -2.15
N SER A 126 -10.41 -13.68 -2.94
CA SER A 126 -9.91 -13.25 -4.24
C SER A 126 -11.05 -13.16 -5.25
N ALA A 127 -11.04 -12.11 -6.07
CA ALA A 127 -11.95 -12.02 -7.20
C ALA A 127 -11.63 -13.13 -8.22
N LYS A 128 -12.67 -13.79 -8.72
CA LYS A 128 -12.55 -14.89 -9.70
C LYS A 128 -13.10 -14.45 -11.04
N ILE A 129 -12.42 -14.87 -12.10
CA ILE A 129 -12.86 -14.62 -13.45
C ILE A 129 -13.96 -15.65 -13.78
N LYS A 130 -15.14 -15.14 -14.13
CA LYS A 130 -16.26 -15.96 -14.59
C LYS A 130 -16.24 -16.10 -16.11
N GLN A 131 -15.88 -15.02 -16.83
CA GLN A 131 -15.89 -14.99 -18.29
C GLN A 131 -14.93 -13.91 -18.82
N ILE A 132 -14.30 -14.20 -19.95
CA ILE A 132 -13.49 -13.28 -20.73
C ILE A 132 -14.11 -13.15 -22.12
N ASN A 133 -14.52 -11.95 -22.50
CA ASN A 133 -15.10 -11.68 -23.81
C ASN A 133 -14.17 -10.78 -24.63
N ILE A 134 -13.84 -11.22 -25.84
CA ILE A 134 -13.18 -10.38 -26.85
C ILE A 134 -14.23 -10.04 -27.91
N ILE A 135 -14.41 -8.77 -28.21
CA ILE A 135 -15.43 -8.28 -29.14
C ILE A 135 -14.74 -7.50 -30.26
N GLY A 136 -15.18 -7.73 -31.50
CA GLY A 136 -14.62 -7.07 -32.70
C GLY A 136 -13.46 -7.83 -33.34
N ASN A 137 -13.14 -9.03 -32.89
CA ASN A 137 -12.12 -9.91 -33.45
C ASN A 137 -12.67 -10.72 -34.66
N GLU A 138 -12.66 -10.12 -35.84
CA GLU A 138 -13.23 -10.78 -37.05
C GLU A 138 -12.27 -11.80 -37.67
N VAL A 139 -10.95 -11.70 -37.44
CA VAL A 139 -9.92 -12.50 -38.13
C VAL A 139 -9.54 -13.76 -37.37
N PHE A 140 -9.45 -13.66 -36.05
CA PHE A 140 -9.03 -14.75 -35.17
C PHE A 140 -10.15 -15.10 -34.19
N SER A 141 -10.31 -16.36 -33.84
CA SER A 141 -11.33 -16.79 -32.87
C SER A 141 -10.95 -16.40 -31.45
N ASN A 142 -11.93 -16.23 -30.56
CA ASN A 142 -11.69 -16.00 -29.15
C ASN A 142 -10.80 -17.08 -28.53
N GLU A 143 -11.06 -18.34 -28.88
CA GLU A 143 -10.27 -19.47 -28.38
C GLU A 143 -8.80 -19.37 -28.76
N GLU A 144 -8.49 -18.92 -29.98
CA GLU A 144 -7.12 -18.74 -30.45
C GLU A 144 -6.42 -17.56 -29.72
N LEU A 145 -7.11 -16.45 -29.52
CA LEU A 145 -6.59 -15.27 -28.84
C LEU A 145 -6.34 -15.51 -27.34
N LEU A 146 -7.24 -16.24 -26.69
CA LEU A 146 -7.14 -16.54 -25.27
C LEU A 146 -6.06 -17.56 -24.91
N LYS A 147 -5.52 -18.33 -25.88
CA LYS A 147 -4.42 -19.29 -25.64
C LYS A 147 -3.14 -18.63 -25.08
N GLY A 148 -2.92 -17.36 -25.37
CA GLY A 148 -1.76 -16.61 -24.90
C GLY A 148 -1.97 -15.90 -23.55
N PHE A 149 -3.17 -15.96 -22.97
CA PHE A 149 -3.50 -15.25 -21.75
C PHE A 149 -3.06 -16.01 -20.50
N GLU A 150 -2.59 -15.29 -19.51
CA GLU A 150 -2.37 -15.81 -18.15
C GLU A 150 -3.66 -15.85 -17.34
N LEU A 151 -4.62 -14.95 -17.66
CA LEU A 151 -5.94 -14.96 -17.07
C LEU A 151 -6.79 -16.03 -17.75
N SER A 152 -7.49 -16.82 -16.96
CA SER A 152 -8.36 -17.87 -17.48
C SER A 152 -9.73 -17.86 -16.82
N GLU A 153 -10.73 -18.28 -17.55
CA GLU A 153 -12.04 -18.60 -17.00
C GLU A 153 -11.94 -19.82 -16.08
N GLY A 154 -12.77 -19.87 -15.05
CA GLY A 154 -12.79 -21.01 -14.13
C GLY A 154 -13.09 -22.32 -14.84
N SER A 155 -12.16 -23.28 -14.74
CA SER A 155 -12.41 -24.68 -15.12
C SER A 155 -12.97 -25.48 -13.93
N PHE A 156 -13.46 -26.70 -14.17
CA PHE A 156 -13.94 -27.56 -13.09
C PHE A 156 -12.91 -27.82 -11.98
N PHE A 157 -11.61 -27.70 -12.29
CA PHE A 157 -10.51 -27.89 -11.34
C PHE A 157 -9.95 -26.58 -10.76
N SER A 158 -10.45 -25.42 -11.15
CA SER A 158 -9.96 -24.11 -10.66
C SER A 158 -10.13 -23.90 -9.15
N PHE A 159 -11.01 -24.70 -8.51
CA PHE A 159 -11.16 -24.64 -7.05
C PHE A 159 -9.94 -25.19 -6.31
N LEU A 160 -9.11 -26.02 -6.96
CA LEU A 160 -7.87 -26.57 -6.38
C LEU A 160 -6.66 -25.64 -6.59
N ASN A 161 -6.57 -24.97 -7.73
CA ASN A 161 -5.36 -24.26 -8.18
C ASN A 161 -5.50 -22.73 -8.16
N ASN A 162 -6.70 -22.17 -7.93
CA ASN A 162 -6.98 -20.73 -8.05
C ASN A 162 -6.58 -20.10 -9.41
N ASP A 163 -6.54 -20.92 -10.48
CA ASP A 163 -6.09 -20.49 -11.81
C ASP A 163 -6.92 -19.36 -12.42
N ASN A 164 -8.16 -19.18 -11.93
CA ASN A 164 -9.08 -18.13 -12.35
C ASN A 164 -9.07 -16.90 -11.45
N ALA A 165 -8.07 -16.73 -10.59
CA ALA A 165 -7.94 -15.53 -9.78
C ALA A 165 -7.62 -14.33 -10.67
N TYR A 166 -8.42 -13.27 -10.55
CA TYR A 166 -8.17 -12.01 -11.25
C TYR A 166 -6.98 -11.28 -10.63
N SER A 167 -6.10 -10.76 -11.49
CA SER A 167 -5.04 -9.82 -11.15
C SER A 167 -4.95 -8.72 -12.21
N ARG A 168 -4.78 -7.50 -11.78
CA ARG A 168 -4.63 -6.35 -12.69
C ARG A 168 -3.34 -6.44 -13.52
N GLU A 169 -2.28 -6.95 -12.91
CA GLU A 169 -0.98 -7.15 -13.54
C GLU A 169 -1.08 -8.17 -14.66
N LYS A 170 -1.75 -9.30 -14.41
CA LYS A 170 -2.01 -10.31 -15.44
C LYS A 170 -2.86 -9.75 -16.58
N LEU A 171 -3.91 -9.00 -16.26
CA LEU A 171 -4.73 -8.36 -17.31
C LEU A 171 -3.89 -7.42 -18.19
N LYS A 172 -2.98 -6.64 -17.59
CA LYS A 172 -2.09 -5.77 -18.35
C LYS A 172 -1.17 -6.58 -19.26
N GLY A 173 -0.58 -7.66 -18.77
CA GLY A 173 0.24 -8.57 -19.55
C GLY A 173 -0.55 -9.23 -20.69
N ASP A 174 -1.78 -9.64 -20.44
CA ASP A 174 -2.64 -10.24 -21.46
C ASP A 174 -3.04 -9.25 -22.56
N ILE A 175 -3.28 -7.98 -22.21
CA ILE A 175 -3.51 -6.90 -23.16
C ILE A 175 -2.28 -6.70 -24.06
N GLU A 176 -1.08 -6.64 -23.49
CA GLU A 176 0.17 -6.52 -24.23
C GLU A 176 0.43 -7.75 -25.13
N THR A 177 0.11 -8.96 -24.64
CA THR A 177 0.18 -10.21 -25.40
C THR A 177 -0.76 -10.19 -26.59
N LEU A 178 -2.00 -9.73 -26.40
CA LEU A 178 -2.98 -9.61 -27.48
C LEU A 178 -2.53 -8.59 -28.55
N GLU A 179 -1.99 -7.46 -28.14
CA GLU A 179 -1.43 -6.48 -29.09
C GLU A 179 -0.27 -7.06 -29.89
N SER A 180 0.65 -7.75 -29.23
CA SER A 180 1.81 -8.40 -29.87
C SER A 180 1.36 -9.48 -30.83
N PHE A 181 0.37 -10.30 -30.46
CA PHE A 181 -0.17 -11.35 -31.31
C PHE A 181 -0.65 -10.82 -32.67
N TYR A 182 -1.37 -9.69 -32.69
CA TYR A 182 -1.85 -9.05 -33.91
C TYR A 182 -0.70 -8.39 -34.70
N LYS A 183 0.15 -7.62 -34.02
CA LYS A 183 1.27 -6.91 -34.65
C LYS A 183 2.27 -7.85 -35.32
N ASP A 184 2.60 -8.97 -34.69
CA ASP A 184 3.50 -10.01 -35.24
C ASP A 184 2.94 -10.69 -36.49
N ARG A 185 1.61 -10.63 -36.69
CA ARG A 185 0.91 -11.15 -37.87
C ARG A 185 0.64 -10.08 -38.95
N GLY A 186 1.24 -8.90 -38.79
CA GLY A 186 1.17 -7.80 -39.75
C GLY A 186 0.03 -6.81 -39.56
N TYR A 187 -0.78 -6.95 -38.51
CA TYR A 187 -1.85 -6.02 -38.19
C TYR A 187 -1.33 -4.80 -37.41
N LEU A 188 -0.46 -4.00 -38.07
CA LEU A 188 0.26 -2.88 -37.44
C LEU A 188 -0.64 -1.77 -36.88
N LYS A 189 -1.87 -1.66 -37.37
CA LYS A 189 -2.87 -0.67 -36.89
C LYS A 189 -3.80 -1.21 -35.84
N PHE A 190 -3.57 -2.44 -35.37
CA PHE A 190 -4.37 -3.02 -34.30
C PHE A 190 -4.27 -2.16 -33.01
N SER A 191 -5.38 -1.91 -32.39
CA SER A 191 -5.49 -1.28 -31.09
C SER A 191 -6.68 -1.82 -30.32
N ILE A 192 -6.56 -1.89 -29.01
CA ILE A 192 -7.65 -2.22 -28.11
C ILE A 192 -8.33 -0.92 -27.71
N GLU A 193 -9.59 -0.74 -28.12
CA GLU A 193 -10.34 0.50 -27.86
C GLU A 193 -10.69 0.65 -26.38
N SER A 194 -11.08 -0.43 -25.72
CA SER A 194 -11.42 -0.43 -24.30
C SER A 194 -11.24 -1.80 -23.65
N SER A 195 -10.92 -1.83 -22.38
CA SER A 195 -11.05 -3.02 -21.54
C SER A 195 -11.94 -2.69 -20.33
N GLN A 196 -12.91 -3.55 -20.05
CA GLN A 196 -13.87 -3.36 -18.96
C GLN A 196 -13.87 -4.58 -18.04
N ILE A 197 -13.89 -4.34 -16.74
CA ILE A 197 -13.96 -5.37 -15.71
C ILE A 197 -15.23 -5.14 -14.92
N SER A 198 -16.05 -6.18 -14.80
CA SER A 198 -17.23 -6.19 -13.95
C SER A 198 -17.01 -7.13 -12.77
N LEU A 199 -17.10 -6.62 -11.56
CA LEU A 199 -16.97 -7.41 -10.33
C LEU A 199 -18.37 -7.66 -9.77
N SER A 200 -18.76 -8.93 -9.64
CA SER A 200 -19.98 -9.31 -8.90
C SER A 200 -19.61 -9.60 -7.43
N ARG A 201 -20.43 -9.13 -6.52
CA ARG A 201 -20.39 -9.56 -5.11
C ARG A 201 -21.23 -10.85 -5.04
N ASP A 202 -20.57 -11.97 -4.78
CA ASP A 202 -21.24 -13.23 -4.43
C ASP A 202 -21.48 -13.28 -2.92
#